data_47babbfdced9bd4f95fc69c49c9314cc
#
_entry.id   47babbfdced9bd4f95fc69c49c9314cc
#
_cell.length_a   1.000
_cell.length_b   1.000
_cell.length_c   1.000
_cell.angle_alpha   90.00
_cell.angle_beta   90.00
_cell.angle_gamma   90.00
#
_symmetry.space_group_name_H-M   'P 1'
#
loop_
_entity.id
_entity.type
_entity.pdbx_description
1 polymer ?
#
loop_
_entity_poly.entity_id
_entity_poly.type
_entity_poly.pdbx_seq_one_letter_code
_entity_poly.pdbx_strand_id
1 'polypeptide(L)'
;MSTNPYSAEELNKRLDRVNGWINNCDQKSGILLAFGGAFVAVLLTSDVIGKGYYYLIEPFYSFWLDGVDATFSLKRATLFCGLLPTIYYGLNMVYNLLLVLKPKTKIEDFNDDSSPITNNSKLHFQSIAKKSYREFQIESKVQTESAYLDDLCTQIYCNSKICDDKFENYKKGLDDFTKTLICCFGEIVIYFIFPAHPTNPVE
;
A
#
# COMPACT_ATOMS: atom_id res chain seq x y z
N MET A 1 19.82 19.01 -33.54
CA MET A 1 19.01 18.02 -34.28
C MET A 1 17.69 17.86 -33.51
N SER A 2 16.57 18.25 -34.07
CA SER A 2 15.25 18.01 -33.44
C SER A 2 14.91 16.53 -33.65
N THR A 3 14.98 15.74 -32.59
CA THR A 3 14.55 14.35 -32.62
C THR A 3 13.03 14.32 -32.83
N ASN A 4 12.57 13.50 -33.79
CA ASN A 4 11.13 13.32 -34.01
C ASN A 4 10.52 12.75 -32.70
N PRO A 5 9.57 13.46 -32.01
CA PRO A 5 9.01 13.01 -30.75
C PRO A 5 8.19 11.70 -30.88
N TYR A 6 7.84 11.32 -32.11
CA TYR A 6 7.11 10.09 -32.44
C TYR A 6 8.04 9.10 -33.16
N SER A 7 9.17 8.81 -32.56
CA SER A 7 10.10 7.77 -33.03
C SER A 7 10.11 6.59 -32.05
N ALA A 8 10.42 5.40 -32.54
CA ALA A 8 10.51 4.20 -31.71
C ALA A 8 11.50 4.38 -30.54
N GLU A 9 12.62 5.07 -30.77
CA GLU A 9 13.62 5.35 -29.74
C GLU A 9 13.05 6.25 -28.63
N GLU A 10 12.35 7.32 -28.99
CA GLU A 10 11.78 8.24 -28.01
C GLU A 10 10.62 7.61 -27.25
N LEU A 11 9.76 6.83 -27.91
CA LEU A 11 8.66 6.12 -27.26
C LEU A 11 9.18 5.03 -26.31
N ASN A 12 10.22 4.29 -26.66
CA ASN A 12 10.87 3.33 -25.76
C ASN A 12 11.43 4.04 -24.51
N LYS A 13 12.10 5.19 -24.67
CA LYS A 13 12.60 5.99 -23.53
C LYS A 13 11.47 6.45 -22.61
N ARG A 14 10.30 6.78 -23.17
CA ARG A 14 9.11 7.14 -22.36
C ARG A 14 8.56 5.93 -21.63
N LEU A 15 8.46 4.78 -22.28
CA LEU A 15 8.01 3.54 -21.66
C LEU A 15 8.94 3.14 -20.51
N ASP A 16 10.25 3.18 -20.70
CA ASP A 16 11.25 2.89 -19.68
C ASP A 16 11.12 3.83 -18.48
N ARG A 17 10.85 5.12 -18.73
CA ARG A 17 10.64 6.10 -17.66
C ARG A 17 9.42 5.79 -16.84
N VAL A 18 8.29 5.44 -17.49
CA VAL A 18 7.05 5.06 -16.79
C VAL A 18 7.26 3.78 -15.98
N ASN A 19 7.92 2.77 -16.56
CA ASN A 19 8.27 1.54 -15.84
C ASN A 19 9.20 1.81 -14.65
N GLY A 20 10.13 2.75 -14.80
CA GLY A 20 11.00 3.21 -13.72
C GLY A 20 10.20 3.82 -12.56
N TRP A 21 9.17 4.61 -12.84
CA TRP A 21 8.28 5.17 -11.81
C TRP A 21 7.45 4.08 -11.10
N ILE A 22 6.91 3.12 -11.84
CA ILE A 22 6.19 1.97 -11.27
C ILE A 22 7.12 1.20 -10.31
N ASN A 23 8.31 0.83 -10.75
CA ASN A 23 9.29 0.11 -9.93
C ASN A 23 9.69 0.90 -8.67
N ASN A 24 9.87 2.21 -8.79
CA ASN A 24 10.18 3.07 -7.64
C ASN A 24 9.04 3.06 -6.62
N CYS A 25 7.79 3.14 -7.09
CA CYS A 25 6.61 3.08 -6.23
C CYS A 25 6.52 1.73 -5.50
N ASP A 26 6.74 0.61 -6.21
CA ASP A 26 6.73 -0.74 -5.64
C ASP A 26 7.83 -0.92 -4.58
N GLN A 27 9.05 -0.46 -4.87
CA GLN A 27 10.18 -0.53 -3.92
C GLN A 27 9.91 0.28 -2.65
N LYS A 28 9.42 1.52 -2.77
CA LYS A 28 9.07 2.36 -1.62
C LYS A 28 7.97 1.74 -0.77
N SER A 29 6.95 1.19 -1.41
CA SER A 29 5.86 0.50 -0.71
C SER A 29 6.35 -0.77 0.01
N GLY A 30 7.23 -1.54 -0.62
CA GLY A 30 7.86 -2.71 -0.02
C GLY A 30 8.70 -2.36 1.22
N ILE A 31 9.49 -1.28 1.16
CA ILE A 31 10.28 -0.79 2.29
C ILE A 31 9.37 -0.37 3.45
N LEU A 32 8.29 0.38 3.18
CA LEU A 32 7.34 0.78 4.24
C LEU A 32 6.63 -0.41 4.87
N LEU A 33 6.23 -1.41 4.08
CA LEU A 33 5.64 -2.64 4.59
C LEU A 33 6.62 -3.44 5.43
N ALA A 34 7.88 -3.56 5.01
CA ALA A 34 8.92 -4.24 5.77
C ALA A 34 9.18 -3.54 7.11
N PHE A 35 9.26 -2.20 7.10
CA PHE A 35 9.43 -1.41 8.32
C PHE A 35 8.23 -1.58 9.27
N GLY A 36 6.99 -1.47 8.74
CA GLY A 36 5.77 -1.69 9.52
C GLY A 36 5.71 -3.11 10.11
N GLY A 37 6.07 -4.13 9.33
CA GLY A 37 6.14 -5.52 9.78
C GLY A 37 7.18 -5.73 10.88
N ALA A 38 8.36 -5.14 10.75
CA ALA A 38 9.40 -5.20 11.78
C ALA A 38 8.94 -4.51 13.09
N PHE A 39 8.28 -3.36 12.97
CA PHE A 39 7.71 -2.64 14.11
C PHE A 39 6.66 -3.50 14.85
N VAL A 40 5.73 -4.10 14.13
CA VAL A 40 4.74 -5.02 14.71
C VAL A 40 5.42 -6.23 15.36
N ALA A 41 6.45 -6.82 14.74
CA ALA A 41 7.17 -7.94 15.29
C ALA A 41 7.84 -7.57 16.63
N VAL A 42 8.47 -6.40 16.72
CA VAL A 42 9.06 -5.90 17.99
C VAL A 42 7.99 -5.73 19.06
N LEU A 43 6.81 -5.20 18.71
CA LEU A 43 5.70 -5.07 19.65
C LEU A 43 5.21 -6.43 20.15
N LEU A 44 5.06 -7.42 19.25
CA LEU A 44 4.58 -8.77 19.59
C LEU A 44 5.58 -9.56 20.46
N THR A 45 6.89 -9.36 20.26
CA THR A 45 7.93 -10.05 21.02
C THR A 45 8.28 -9.36 22.34
N SER A 46 7.87 -8.12 22.51
CA SER A 46 8.05 -7.36 23.76
C SER A 46 6.91 -7.65 24.75
N ASP A 47 7.20 -7.54 26.05
CA ASP A 47 6.18 -7.61 27.11
C ASP A 47 5.11 -6.49 27.02
N VAL A 48 5.25 -5.58 26.06
CA VAL A 48 4.36 -4.41 25.89
C VAL A 48 2.91 -4.85 25.67
N ILE A 49 2.68 -5.88 24.84
CA ILE A 49 1.33 -6.37 24.57
C ILE A 49 0.72 -7.03 25.80
N GLY A 50 1.48 -7.88 26.49
CA GLY A 50 1.00 -8.52 27.74
C GLY A 50 0.68 -7.48 28.80
N LYS A 51 1.59 -6.54 29.06
CA LYS A 51 1.37 -5.43 30.02
C LYS A 51 0.26 -4.50 29.57
N GLY A 52 0.16 -4.21 28.27
CA GLY A 52 -0.90 -3.40 27.68
C GLY A 52 -2.27 -4.06 27.84
N TYR A 53 -2.37 -5.37 27.61
CA TYR A 53 -3.59 -6.12 27.81
C TYR A 53 -4.06 -6.02 29.28
N TYR A 54 -3.22 -6.39 30.25
CA TYR A 54 -3.56 -6.28 31.66
C TYR A 54 -3.90 -4.86 32.10
N TYR A 55 -3.18 -3.88 31.56
CA TYR A 55 -3.41 -2.49 31.96
C TYR A 55 -4.69 -1.88 31.32
N LEU A 56 -4.99 -2.21 30.07
CA LEU A 56 -6.06 -1.57 29.31
C LEU A 56 -7.35 -2.40 29.24
N ILE A 57 -7.25 -3.70 29.08
CA ILE A 57 -8.40 -4.57 28.74
C ILE A 57 -8.95 -5.30 29.96
N GLU A 58 -8.08 -5.80 30.85
CA GLU A 58 -8.52 -6.54 32.03
C GLU A 58 -9.53 -5.80 32.92
N PRO A 59 -9.36 -4.48 33.21
CA PRO A 59 -10.34 -3.77 34.01
C PRO A 59 -11.75 -3.65 33.37
N PHE A 60 -11.83 -3.63 32.03
CA PHE A 60 -13.13 -3.65 31.34
C PHE A 60 -13.76 -5.04 31.39
N TYR A 61 -12.93 -6.08 31.29
CA TYR A 61 -13.38 -7.46 31.36
C TYR A 61 -13.90 -7.82 32.77
N SER A 62 -13.19 -7.45 33.83
CA SER A 62 -13.61 -7.66 35.21
C SER A 62 -14.85 -6.88 35.58
N PHE A 63 -14.97 -5.62 35.10
CA PHE A 63 -16.20 -4.84 35.28
C PHE A 63 -17.45 -5.52 34.65
N TRP A 64 -17.26 -6.12 33.47
CA TRP A 64 -18.36 -6.76 32.72
C TRP A 64 -18.78 -8.12 33.31
N LEU A 65 -17.84 -8.88 33.86
CA LEU A 65 -18.09 -10.23 34.38
C LEU A 65 -18.41 -10.23 35.87
N ASP A 66 -17.72 -9.44 36.67
CA ASP A 66 -17.77 -9.54 38.11
C ASP A 66 -18.60 -8.42 38.78
N GLY A 67 -19.02 -7.41 38.02
CA GLY A 67 -19.79 -6.27 38.53
C GLY A 67 -19.10 -5.49 39.64
N VAL A 68 -17.82 -5.73 39.84
CA VAL A 68 -17.03 -5.12 40.91
C VAL A 68 -16.58 -3.72 40.48
N ASP A 69 -16.47 -2.81 41.43
CA ASP A 69 -15.98 -1.43 41.29
C ASP A 69 -14.61 -1.39 40.59
N ALA A 70 -14.62 -1.56 39.24
CA ALA A 70 -13.46 -1.31 38.44
C ALA A 70 -13.09 0.17 38.61
N THR A 71 -11.92 0.44 39.18
CA THR A 71 -11.37 1.79 39.26
C THR A 71 -11.21 2.34 37.85
N PHE A 72 -12.25 2.93 37.32
CA PHE A 72 -12.26 3.53 36.00
C PHE A 72 -11.34 4.74 36.01
N SER A 73 -10.12 4.56 35.47
CA SER A 73 -9.16 5.63 35.37
C SER A 73 -9.37 6.33 34.02
N LEU A 74 -9.58 7.65 34.06
CA LEU A 74 -9.66 8.46 32.82
C LEU A 74 -8.46 8.22 31.90
N LYS A 75 -7.27 8.04 32.47
CA LYS A 75 -6.04 7.68 31.73
C LYS A 75 -6.22 6.39 30.93
N ARG A 76 -6.75 5.33 31.54
CA ARG A 76 -6.97 4.04 30.86
C ARG A 76 -7.96 4.17 29.71
N ALA A 77 -9.07 4.89 29.96
CA ALA A 77 -10.06 5.15 28.93
C ALA A 77 -9.47 5.92 27.75
N THR A 78 -8.67 6.96 28.01
CA THR A 78 -8.05 7.77 26.96
C THR A 78 -7.06 6.96 26.14
N LEU A 79 -6.21 6.13 26.78
CA LEU A 79 -5.27 5.25 26.08
C LEU A 79 -6.00 4.19 25.25
N PHE A 80 -7.07 3.60 25.78
CA PHE A 80 -7.90 2.64 25.03
C PHE A 80 -8.55 3.29 23.80
N CYS A 81 -9.11 4.48 23.95
CA CYS A 81 -9.68 5.22 22.83
C CYS A 81 -8.63 5.64 21.80
N GLY A 82 -7.39 5.93 22.22
CA GLY A 82 -6.27 6.23 21.32
C GLY A 82 -5.79 5.03 20.52
N LEU A 83 -5.86 3.82 21.09
CA LEU A 83 -5.45 2.58 20.43
C LEU A 83 -6.33 2.28 19.19
N LEU A 84 -7.61 2.59 19.24
CA LEU A 84 -8.54 2.33 18.13
C LEU A 84 -8.13 3.03 16.81
N PRO A 85 -7.88 4.35 16.80
CA PRO A 85 -7.41 5.02 15.59
C PRO A 85 -6.01 4.55 15.16
N THR A 86 -5.13 4.21 16.09
CA THR A 86 -3.80 3.64 15.78
C THR A 86 -3.93 2.33 14.98
N ILE A 87 -4.78 1.40 15.45
CA ILE A 87 -5.05 0.15 14.74
C ILE A 87 -5.73 0.43 13.39
N TYR A 88 -6.73 1.31 13.36
CA TYR A 88 -7.46 1.64 12.14
C TYR A 88 -6.53 2.17 11.04
N TYR A 89 -5.72 3.19 11.34
CA TYR A 89 -4.79 3.76 10.38
C TYR A 89 -3.66 2.78 10.02
N GLY A 90 -3.18 1.99 10.97
CA GLY A 90 -2.18 0.95 10.70
C GLY A 90 -2.68 -0.11 9.72
N LEU A 91 -3.91 -0.60 9.87
CA LEU A 91 -4.53 -1.54 8.95
C LEU A 91 -4.77 -0.93 7.57
N ASN A 92 -5.25 0.33 7.50
CA ASN A 92 -5.44 1.04 6.24
C ASN A 92 -4.09 1.28 5.51
N MET A 93 -3.03 1.64 6.23
CA MET A 93 -1.68 1.73 5.69
C MET A 93 -1.27 0.43 4.99
N VAL A 94 -1.36 -0.70 5.70
CA VAL A 94 -1.01 -2.02 5.15
C VAL A 94 -1.87 -2.33 3.93
N TYR A 95 -3.17 -2.11 4.00
CA TYR A 95 -4.10 -2.37 2.90
C TYR A 95 -3.74 -1.54 1.65
N ASN A 96 -3.54 -0.22 1.79
CA ASN A 96 -3.20 0.66 0.69
C ASN A 96 -1.84 0.31 0.07
N LEU A 97 -0.83 -0.01 0.88
CA LEU A 97 0.49 -0.41 0.38
C LEU A 97 0.46 -1.78 -0.32
N LEU A 98 -0.37 -2.73 0.14
CA LEU A 98 -0.58 -3.99 -0.57
C LEU A 98 -1.30 -3.79 -1.92
N LEU A 99 -2.20 -2.80 -2.04
CA LEU A 99 -2.82 -2.45 -3.32
C LEU A 99 -1.79 -1.93 -4.33
N VAL A 100 -0.75 -1.23 -3.88
CA VAL A 100 0.37 -0.83 -4.75
C VAL A 100 1.09 -2.05 -5.33
N LEU A 101 1.36 -3.06 -4.50
CA LEU A 101 2.08 -4.27 -4.91
C LEU A 101 1.21 -5.24 -5.73
N LYS A 102 -0.11 -5.07 -5.70
CA LYS A 102 -1.02 -5.92 -6.46
C LYS A 102 -0.81 -5.74 -7.96
N PRO A 103 -0.50 -6.82 -8.72
CA PRO A 103 -0.30 -6.71 -10.15
C PRO A 103 -1.60 -6.33 -10.87
N LYS A 104 -1.55 -5.29 -11.69
CA LYS A 104 -2.63 -4.91 -12.62
C LYS A 104 -2.21 -5.35 -14.01
N THR A 105 -2.85 -6.37 -14.54
CA THR A 105 -2.36 -7.04 -15.74
C THR A 105 -3.38 -7.06 -16.88
N LYS A 106 -4.63 -6.69 -16.64
CA LYS A 106 -5.67 -6.74 -17.66
C LYS A 106 -5.74 -5.42 -18.42
N ILE A 107 -5.45 -5.48 -19.72
CA ILE A 107 -5.57 -4.31 -20.61
C ILE A 107 -7.03 -3.85 -20.71
N GLU A 108 -7.98 -4.77 -20.58
CA GLU A 108 -9.42 -4.50 -20.64
C GLU A 108 -9.88 -3.51 -19.56
N ASP A 109 -9.19 -3.47 -18.41
CA ASP A 109 -9.50 -2.56 -17.31
C ASP A 109 -9.19 -1.07 -17.65
N PHE A 110 -8.49 -0.82 -18.76
CA PHE A 110 -8.06 0.50 -19.21
C PHE A 110 -8.76 0.97 -20.49
N ASN A 111 -9.70 0.18 -21.03
CA ASN A 111 -10.49 0.59 -22.17
C ASN A 111 -11.38 1.78 -21.79
N ASP A 112 -11.20 2.87 -22.53
CA ASP A 112 -12.12 4.01 -22.50
C ASP A 112 -13.11 3.84 -23.65
N ASP A 113 -14.41 4.13 -23.42
CA ASP A 113 -15.49 3.97 -24.41
C ASP A 113 -15.23 4.75 -25.72
N SER A 114 -14.35 5.73 -25.68
CA SER A 114 -14.03 6.61 -26.81
C SER A 114 -12.95 6.08 -27.76
N SER A 115 -12.11 5.14 -27.34
CA SER A 115 -11.01 4.62 -28.17
C SER A 115 -10.63 3.20 -27.72
N PRO A 116 -11.01 2.16 -28.48
CA PRO A 116 -10.66 0.80 -28.12
C PRO A 116 -9.13 0.61 -28.16
N ILE A 117 -8.58 0.23 -27.03
CA ILE A 117 -7.17 -0.14 -26.92
C ILE A 117 -6.96 -1.44 -27.67
N THR A 118 -5.86 -1.57 -28.41
CA THR A 118 -5.54 -2.76 -29.18
C THR A 118 -5.29 -3.94 -28.24
N ASN A 119 -6.26 -4.87 -28.15
CA ASN A 119 -6.15 -6.07 -27.30
C ASN A 119 -5.12 -7.10 -27.80
N ASN A 120 -4.55 -6.88 -28.99
CA ASN A 120 -3.59 -7.78 -29.64
C ASN A 120 -2.16 -7.21 -29.62
N SER A 121 -1.75 -6.68 -28.47
CA SER A 121 -0.38 -6.16 -28.31
C SER A 121 0.67 -7.26 -28.50
N LYS A 122 1.76 -6.91 -29.19
CA LYS A 122 2.95 -7.75 -29.36
C LYS A 122 4.04 -7.42 -28.35
N LEU A 123 3.80 -6.44 -27.48
CA LEU A 123 4.70 -6.02 -26.41
C LEU A 123 4.18 -6.46 -25.04
N HIS A 124 2.85 -6.61 -24.88
CA HIS A 124 2.25 -6.97 -23.62
C HIS A 124 2.35 -8.47 -23.34
N PHE A 125 2.95 -8.85 -22.22
CA PHE A 125 3.26 -10.24 -21.89
C PHE A 125 2.04 -11.18 -21.91
N GLN A 126 0.86 -10.74 -21.43
CA GLN A 126 -0.34 -11.59 -21.45
C GLN A 126 -0.89 -11.82 -22.86
N SER A 127 -0.78 -10.81 -23.74
CA SER A 127 -1.18 -10.96 -25.15
C SER A 127 -0.24 -11.92 -25.87
N ILE A 128 1.05 -11.87 -25.56
CA ILE A 128 2.06 -12.80 -26.08
C ILE A 128 1.82 -14.21 -25.54
N ALA A 129 1.62 -14.36 -24.25
CA ALA A 129 1.45 -15.66 -23.60
C ALA A 129 0.19 -16.44 -24.03
N LYS A 130 -0.81 -15.73 -24.56
CA LYS A 130 -2.05 -16.37 -25.11
C LYS A 130 -1.83 -16.97 -26.50
N LYS A 131 -0.71 -16.68 -27.17
CA LYS A 131 -0.41 -17.12 -28.54
C LYS A 131 0.53 -18.32 -28.51
N SER A 132 0.45 -19.15 -29.58
CA SER A 132 1.52 -20.11 -29.86
C SER A 132 2.76 -19.38 -30.34
N TYR A 133 3.96 -19.96 -30.14
CA TYR A 133 5.22 -19.39 -30.62
C TYR A 133 5.19 -19.10 -32.14
N ARG A 134 4.57 -19.99 -32.92
CA ARG A 134 4.47 -19.85 -34.37
C ARG A 134 3.60 -18.64 -34.76
N GLU A 135 2.48 -18.44 -34.12
CA GLU A 135 1.60 -17.28 -34.33
C GLU A 135 2.32 -15.97 -33.99
N PHE A 136 2.93 -15.90 -32.81
CA PHE A 136 3.72 -14.75 -32.41
C PHE A 136 4.84 -14.43 -33.39
N GLN A 137 5.58 -15.46 -33.87
CA GLN A 137 6.67 -15.27 -34.82
C GLN A 137 6.17 -14.71 -36.18
N ILE A 138 5.04 -15.26 -36.68
CA ILE A 138 4.45 -14.80 -37.96
C ILE A 138 3.99 -13.35 -37.82
N GLU A 139 3.23 -13.05 -36.78
CA GLU A 139 2.73 -11.69 -36.55
C GLU A 139 3.86 -10.66 -36.34
N SER A 140 4.94 -11.04 -35.66
CA SER A 140 6.08 -10.17 -35.44
C SER A 140 6.85 -9.86 -36.74
N LYS A 141 6.93 -10.83 -37.68
CA LYS A 141 7.60 -10.63 -38.98
C LYS A 141 6.84 -9.71 -39.91
N VAL A 142 5.50 -9.65 -39.81
CA VAL A 142 4.65 -8.84 -40.68
C VAL A 142 4.25 -7.50 -40.02
N GLN A 143 4.74 -7.23 -38.83
CA GLN A 143 4.45 -5.98 -38.12
C GLN A 143 5.06 -4.79 -38.86
N THR A 144 4.22 -3.81 -39.18
CA THR A 144 4.67 -2.54 -39.75
C THR A 144 5.25 -1.63 -38.66
N GLU A 145 6.09 -0.68 -39.03
CA GLU A 145 6.63 0.32 -38.11
C GLU A 145 5.51 1.12 -37.42
N SER A 146 4.48 1.53 -38.16
CA SER A 146 3.33 2.24 -37.60
C SER A 146 2.62 1.40 -36.54
N ALA A 147 2.34 0.12 -36.81
CA ALA A 147 1.70 -0.78 -35.86
C ALA A 147 2.55 -1.01 -34.61
N TYR A 148 3.87 -0.99 -34.73
CA TYR A 148 4.77 -1.06 -33.58
C TYR A 148 4.74 0.21 -32.74
N LEU A 149 4.73 1.40 -33.37
CA LEU A 149 4.60 2.68 -32.67
C LEU A 149 3.28 2.81 -31.95
N ASP A 150 2.19 2.38 -32.56
CA ASP A 150 0.85 2.37 -31.95
C ASP A 150 0.79 1.43 -30.73
N ASP A 151 1.43 0.26 -30.81
CA ASP A 151 1.54 -0.68 -29.69
C ASP A 151 2.38 -0.08 -28.55
N LEU A 152 3.50 0.59 -28.83
CA LEU A 152 4.28 1.33 -27.84
C LEU A 152 3.46 2.43 -27.16
N CYS A 153 2.70 3.22 -27.92
CA CYS A 153 1.82 4.24 -27.35
C CYS A 153 0.77 3.64 -26.43
N THR A 154 0.19 2.50 -26.81
CA THR A 154 -0.77 1.75 -25.99
C THR A 154 -0.13 1.31 -24.67
N GLN A 155 1.09 0.74 -24.73
CA GLN A 155 1.80 0.33 -23.53
C GLN A 155 2.15 1.49 -22.60
N ILE A 156 2.60 2.62 -23.16
CA ILE A 156 2.88 3.83 -22.38
C ILE A 156 1.61 4.31 -21.69
N TYR A 157 0.47 4.34 -22.39
CA TYR A 157 -0.81 4.78 -21.82
C TYR A 157 -1.27 3.85 -20.67
N CYS A 158 -1.30 2.53 -20.90
CA CYS A 158 -1.71 1.56 -19.90
C CYS A 158 -0.80 1.61 -18.66
N ASN A 159 0.52 1.63 -18.88
CA ASN A 159 1.48 1.69 -17.76
C ASN A 159 1.41 3.03 -17.02
N SER A 160 1.07 4.13 -17.70
CA SER A 160 0.85 5.43 -17.04
C SER A 160 -0.38 5.40 -16.12
N LYS A 161 -1.47 4.77 -16.55
CA LYS A 161 -2.66 4.56 -15.70
C LYS A 161 -2.34 3.68 -14.49
N ILE A 162 -1.59 2.59 -14.70
CA ILE A 162 -1.12 1.73 -13.60
C ILE A 162 -0.25 2.53 -12.63
N CYS A 163 0.64 3.36 -13.17
CA CYS A 163 1.54 4.20 -12.38
C CYS A 163 0.74 5.17 -11.49
N ASP A 164 -0.23 5.87 -12.06
CA ASP A 164 -1.09 6.84 -11.38
C ASP A 164 -1.84 6.18 -10.21
N ASP A 165 -2.53 5.08 -10.48
CA ASP A 165 -3.23 4.30 -9.47
C ASP A 165 -2.31 3.81 -8.32
N LYS A 166 -1.08 3.38 -8.66
CA LYS A 166 -0.09 2.97 -7.67
C LYS A 166 0.36 4.14 -6.80
N PHE A 167 0.62 5.29 -7.41
CA PHE A 167 1.00 6.50 -6.67
C PHE A 167 -0.12 7.01 -5.76
N GLU A 168 -1.38 6.95 -6.20
CA GLU A 168 -2.51 7.30 -5.33
C GLU A 168 -2.59 6.39 -4.10
N ASN A 169 -2.49 5.07 -4.28
CA ASN A 169 -2.52 4.12 -3.18
C ASN A 169 -1.30 4.28 -2.26
N TYR A 170 -0.11 4.51 -2.84
CA TYR A 170 1.10 4.81 -2.07
C TYR A 170 0.93 6.05 -1.20
N LYS A 171 0.38 7.14 -1.77
CA LYS A 171 0.11 8.39 -1.04
C LYS A 171 -0.86 8.17 0.12
N LYS A 172 -1.96 7.43 -0.11
CA LYS A 172 -2.92 7.06 0.95
C LYS A 172 -2.21 6.25 2.05
N GLY A 173 -1.43 5.24 1.69
CA GLY A 173 -0.67 4.44 2.64
C GLY A 173 0.34 5.26 3.45
N LEU A 174 1.02 6.22 2.84
CA LEU A 174 1.95 7.13 3.52
C LEU A 174 1.24 8.08 4.47
N ASP A 175 0.07 8.61 4.09
CA ASP A 175 -0.77 9.44 4.94
C ASP A 175 -1.26 8.66 6.18
N ASP A 176 -1.71 7.42 5.98
CA ASP A 176 -2.15 6.55 7.07
C ASP A 176 -0.99 6.14 7.99
N PHE A 177 0.21 5.91 7.42
CA PHE A 177 1.43 5.70 8.21
C PHE A 177 1.74 6.90 9.10
N THR A 178 1.68 8.11 8.55
CA THR A 178 1.92 9.35 9.29
C THR A 178 0.91 9.52 10.44
N LYS A 179 -0.39 9.26 10.18
CA LYS A 179 -1.44 9.30 11.22
C LYS A 179 -1.19 8.26 12.31
N THR A 180 -0.79 7.04 11.93
CA THR A 180 -0.43 5.98 12.88
C THR A 180 0.69 6.44 13.81
N LEU A 181 1.77 7.04 13.25
CA LEU A 181 2.88 7.56 14.07
C LEU A 181 2.42 8.68 15.02
N ILE A 182 1.57 9.60 14.55
CA ILE A 182 1.04 10.68 15.39
C ILE A 182 0.20 10.11 16.54
N CYS A 183 -0.67 9.12 16.27
CA CYS A 183 -1.46 8.45 17.30
C CYS A 183 -0.56 7.75 18.32
N CYS A 184 0.41 6.95 17.87
CA CYS A 184 1.38 6.28 18.75
C CYS A 184 2.14 7.26 19.63
N PHE A 185 2.62 8.37 19.04
CA PHE A 185 3.31 9.41 19.80
C PHE A 185 2.39 10.05 20.84
N GLY A 186 1.15 10.35 20.49
CA GLY A 186 0.14 10.86 21.41
C GLY A 186 -0.10 9.92 22.59
N GLU A 187 -0.19 8.62 22.35
CA GLU A 187 -0.35 7.61 23.41
C GLU A 187 0.86 7.57 24.35
N ILE A 188 2.08 7.64 23.79
CA ILE A 188 3.30 7.72 24.59
C ILE A 188 3.30 8.96 25.49
N VAL A 189 2.94 10.13 24.95
CA VAL A 189 2.86 11.39 25.70
C VAL A 189 1.83 11.28 26.82
N ILE A 190 0.63 10.76 26.54
CA ILE A 190 -0.42 10.55 27.54
C ILE A 190 0.07 9.61 28.64
N TYR A 191 0.75 8.52 28.27
CA TYR A 191 1.29 7.56 29.23
C TYR A 191 2.26 8.20 30.23
N PHE A 192 3.14 9.12 29.77
CA PHE A 192 4.13 9.79 30.64
C PHE A 192 3.56 10.98 31.41
N ILE A 193 2.63 11.77 30.84
CA ILE A 193 2.10 12.96 31.51
C ILE A 193 1.15 12.58 32.65
N PHE A 194 0.39 11.49 32.51
CA PHE A 194 -0.50 11.04 33.57
C PHE A 194 0.15 9.90 34.36
N PRO A 195 0.83 10.19 35.49
CA PRO A 195 1.41 9.15 36.32
C PRO A 195 0.33 8.15 36.79
N ALA A 196 0.68 6.88 36.84
CA ALA A 196 -0.19 5.88 37.44
C ALA A 196 -0.42 6.27 38.92
N HIS A 197 -1.69 6.36 39.34
CA HIS A 197 -1.97 6.45 40.77
C HIS A 197 -1.33 5.21 41.44
N PRO A 198 -0.57 5.37 42.53
CA PRO A 198 -0.07 4.22 43.23
C PRO A 198 -1.27 3.42 43.71
N THR A 199 -1.44 2.20 43.19
CA THR A 199 -2.34 1.23 43.81
C THR A 199 -1.76 0.94 45.16
N ASN A 200 -2.44 1.35 46.24
CA ASN A 200 -2.07 0.91 47.58
C ASN A 200 -1.97 -0.61 47.54
N PRO A 201 -0.84 -1.22 47.97
CA PRO A 201 -0.84 -2.65 48.17
C PRO A 201 -1.93 -2.97 49.20
N VAL A 202 -2.88 -3.80 48.80
CA VAL A 202 -3.83 -4.39 49.73
C VAL A 202 -2.99 -5.32 50.60
N GLU A 203 -2.82 -4.97 51.86
CA GLU A 203 -2.27 -5.81 52.88
C GLU A 203 -3.15 -7.07 53.12
#